data_3af5a04b64e70d1c8a032f37ba53ee3d
#
_entry.id   3af5a04b64e70d1c8a032f37ba53ee3d
#
_cell.length_a   1.000
_cell.length_b   1.000
_cell.length_c   1.000
_cell.angle_alpha   90.00
_cell.angle_beta   90.00
_cell.angle_gamma   90.00
#
_symmetry.space_group_name_H-M   'P 1'
#
loop_
_entity.id
_entity.type
_entity.pdbx_description
1 polymer ?
#
loop_
_entity_poly.entity_id
_entity_poly.type
_entity_poly.pdbx_seq_one_letter_code
_entity_poly.pdbx_strand_id
1 'polypeptide(L)'
;VDNIMHGTDVSYIAAGSLGVAYEADIIAVKMGYSINNQFPRTTSLMDAIDYIIRKAIEYRKPVAVNISYGCNYGAHNGNTLLESFIDDISKSYRCVICVGSGNEADKAIHFWGIINTGQVQTAYLSVGEYQSAIDIQIWKNYWDTIDVMLINPRGEQIGIITEGRINRYETYNTEIITLLGEPSPYLSLIHISEPTRPEPI
;
A
#
# COMPACT_ATOMS: atom_id res chain seq x y z
N VAL A 1 5.44 -22.86 -8.60
CA VAL A 1 6.40 -22.50 -9.64
C VAL A 1 6.43 -21.00 -9.74
N ASP A 2 7.62 -20.39 -9.75
CA ASP A 2 7.84 -18.97 -9.95
C ASP A 2 7.89 -18.68 -11.46
N ASN A 3 6.83 -18.11 -12.00
CA ASN A 3 6.70 -17.86 -13.45
C ASN A 3 7.36 -16.55 -13.89
N ILE A 4 7.71 -15.67 -12.94
CA ILE A 4 8.29 -14.33 -13.17
C ILE A 4 9.78 -14.32 -12.84
N MET A 5 10.25 -15.32 -12.11
CA MET A 5 11.64 -15.47 -11.61
C MET A 5 12.07 -14.44 -10.55
N HIS A 6 11.30 -13.38 -10.31
CA HIS A 6 11.65 -12.33 -9.35
C HIS A 6 11.90 -12.87 -7.93
N GLY A 7 10.98 -13.71 -7.41
CA GLY A 7 11.15 -14.32 -6.09
C GLY A 7 12.35 -15.25 -6.01
N THR A 8 12.63 -15.98 -7.09
CA THR A 8 13.80 -16.85 -7.21
C THR A 8 15.10 -16.03 -7.18
N ASP A 9 15.18 -14.96 -7.95
CA ASP A 9 16.36 -14.09 -8.01
C ASP A 9 16.62 -13.42 -6.65
N VAL A 10 15.59 -12.87 -6.02
CA VAL A 10 15.70 -12.25 -4.69
C VAL A 10 16.17 -13.27 -3.65
N SER A 11 15.59 -14.47 -3.65
CA SER A 11 16.00 -15.55 -2.72
C SER A 11 17.43 -15.99 -2.95
N TYR A 12 17.87 -16.06 -4.21
CA TYR A 12 19.23 -16.43 -4.56
C TYR A 12 20.24 -15.37 -4.10
N ILE A 13 19.95 -14.09 -4.27
CA ILE A 13 20.82 -13.00 -3.80
C ILE A 13 20.90 -13.02 -2.26
N ALA A 14 19.79 -13.26 -1.58
CA ALA A 14 19.76 -13.26 -0.13
C ALA A 14 20.50 -14.46 0.48
N ALA A 15 20.19 -15.68 0.03
CA ALA A 15 20.60 -16.92 0.70
C ALA A 15 20.90 -18.08 -0.27
N GLY A 16 21.11 -17.82 -1.56
CA GLY A 16 21.59 -18.82 -2.50
C GLY A 16 23.05 -19.18 -2.25
N SER A 17 23.58 -20.13 -3.00
CA SER A 17 24.96 -20.63 -2.82
C SER A 17 26.06 -19.55 -2.97
N LEU A 18 25.75 -18.43 -3.64
CA LEU A 18 26.59 -17.24 -3.77
C LEU A 18 25.96 -16.01 -3.10
N GLY A 19 24.87 -16.21 -2.35
CA GLY A 19 24.17 -15.15 -1.64
C GLY A 19 24.88 -14.71 -0.36
N VAL A 20 24.37 -13.65 0.24
CA VAL A 20 24.95 -13.05 1.46
C VAL A 20 24.86 -14.01 2.66
N ALA A 21 23.74 -14.69 2.82
CA ALA A 21 23.46 -15.63 3.92
C ALA A 21 23.38 -17.07 3.40
N TYR A 22 24.39 -17.55 2.71
CA TYR A 22 24.40 -18.84 1.98
C TYR A 22 24.21 -20.08 2.87
N GLU A 23 24.38 -19.97 4.18
CA GLU A 23 24.12 -21.05 5.15
C GLU A 23 22.75 -20.94 5.83
N ALA A 24 21.91 -19.97 5.44
CA ALA A 24 20.60 -19.80 6.03
C ALA A 24 19.58 -20.80 5.43
N ASP A 25 18.67 -21.28 6.27
CA ASP A 25 17.49 -21.97 5.79
C ASP A 25 16.52 -20.95 5.15
N ILE A 26 15.88 -21.34 4.05
CA ILE A 26 14.97 -20.46 3.32
C ILE A 26 13.53 -20.88 3.55
N ILE A 27 12.69 -19.93 3.94
CA ILE A 27 11.24 -20.06 3.94
C ILE A 27 10.70 -19.18 2.81
N ALA A 28 10.25 -19.79 1.73
CA ALA A 28 9.63 -19.07 0.62
C ALA A 28 8.10 -19.15 0.71
N VAL A 29 7.43 -18.01 0.70
CA VAL A 29 5.97 -17.94 0.71
C VAL A 29 5.48 -17.30 -0.58
N LYS A 30 4.65 -18.05 -1.31
CA LYS A 30 3.98 -17.56 -2.52
C LYS A 30 2.57 -17.08 -2.16
N MET A 31 2.30 -15.81 -2.32
CA MET A 31 1.03 -15.17 -1.99
C MET A 31 -0.06 -15.32 -3.07
N GLY A 32 -0.10 -16.45 -3.76
CA GLY A 32 -1.13 -16.74 -4.76
C GLY A 32 -0.94 -15.97 -6.09
N TYR A 33 -1.93 -16.06 -6.96
CA TYR A 33 -1.97 -15.33 -8.22
C TYR A 33 -2.81 -14.07 -8.04
N SER A 34 -2.36 -12.95 -8.60
CA SER A 34 -3.24 -11.80 -8.76
C SER A 34 -4.32 -12.15 -9.79
N ILE A 35 -5.57 -12.04 -9.39
CA ILE A 35 -6.69 -12.09 -10.33
C ILE A 35 -6.75 -10.70 -10.98
N ASN A 36 -6.72 -10.63 -12.31
CA ASN A 36 -6.79 -9.39 -13.07
C ASN A 36 -5.64 -8.38 -12.85
N ASN A 37 -4.41 -8.83 -12.69
CA ASN A 37 -3.25 -7.96 -12.42
C ASN A 37 -3.36 -7.07 -11.15
N GLN A 38 -4.27 -7.40 -10.25
CA GLN A 38 -4.37 -6.70 -8.98
C GLN A 38 -3.32 -7.20 -8.00
N PHE A 39 -2.81 -6.31 -7.18
CA PHE A 39 -1.92 -6.68 -6.07
C PHE A 39 -2.62 -7.63 -5.09
N PRO A 40 -1.91 -8.60 -4.49
CA PRO A 40 -2.42 -9.37 -3.38
C PRO A 40 -2.93 -8.43 -2.27
N ARG A 41 -3.97 -8.86 -1.57
CA ARG A 41 -4.51 -8.09 -0.45
C ARG A 41 -3.46 -7.96 0.65
N THR A 42 -3.46 -6.84 1.36
CA THR A 42 -2.59 -6.63 2.52
C THR A 42 -2.75 -7.72 3.59
N THR A 43 -3.96 -8.26 3.75
CA THR A 43 -4.23 -9.42 4.61
C THR A 43 -3.47 -10.66 4.18
N SER A 44 -3.31 -10.91 2.88
CA SER A 44 -2.51 -12.04 2.40
C SER A 44 -1.02 -11.88 2.73
N LEU A 45 -0.52 -10.65 2.74
CA LEU A 45 0.84 -10.35 3.19
C LEU A 45 0.99 -10.56 4.71
N MET A 46 -0.01 -10.15 5.49
CA MET A 46 -0.04 -10.40 6.94
C MET A 46 -0.03 -11.90 7.24
N ASP A 47 -0.86 -12.69 6.54
CA ASP A 47 -0.89 -14.16 6.67
C ASP A 47 0.46 -14.79 6.31
N ALA A 48 1.12 -14.28 5.26
CA ALA A 48 2.44 -14.74 4.85
C ALA A 48 3.51 -14.47 5.93
N ILE A 49 3.51 -13.28 6.51
CA ILE A 49 4.42 -12.90 7.59
C ILE A 49 4.16 -13.78 8.83
N ASP A 50 2.90 -13.93 9.24
CA ASP A 50 2.52 -14.78 10.37
C ASP A 50 2.99 -16.23 10.18
N TYR A 51 2.80 -16.78 8.98
CA TYR A 51 3.30 -18.11 8.63
C TYR A 51 4.82 -18.24 8.82
N ILE A 52 5.59 -17.24 8.32
CA ILE A 52 7.05 -17.23 8.45
C ILE A 52 7.45 -17.20 9.93
N ILE A 53 6.82 -16.34 10.73
CA ILE A 53 7.11 -16.22 12.17
C ILE A 53 6.79 -17.51 12.90
N ARG A 54 5.65 -18.15 12.64
CA ARG A 54 5.29 -19.45 13.24
C ARG A 54 6.31 -20.51 12.89
N LYS A 55 6.80 -20.55 11.65
CA LYS A 55 7.85 -21.50 11.25
C LYS A 55 9.19 -21.21 11.95
N ALA A 56 9.57 -19.95 12.08
CA ALA A 56 10.77 -19.57 12.82
C ALA A 56 10.68 -20.00 14.31
N ILE A 57 9.52 -19.84 14.93
CA ILE A 57 9.26 -20.32 16.30
C ILE A 57 9.37 -21.84 16.38
N GLU A 58 8.74 -22.57 15.44
CA GLU A 58 8.79 -24.02 15.37
C GLU A 58 10.24 -24.54 15.29
N TYR A 59 11.06 -23.91 14.44
CA TYR A 59 12.48 -24.23 14.29
C TYR A 59 13.36 -23.62 15.38
N ARG A 60 12.85 -22.78 16.25
CA ARG A 60 13.56 -22.05 17.31
C ARG A 60 14.73 -21.21 16.78
N LYS A 61 14.60 -20.67 15.58
CA LYS A 61 15.61 -19.85 14.90
C LYS A 61 15.16 -18.40 14.78
N PRO A 62 16.08 -17.41 14.85
CA PRO A 62 15.76 -16.05 14.44
C PRO A 62 15.47 -16.03 12.93
N VAL A 63 14.74 -15.03 12.46
CA VAL A 63 14.37 -14.90 11.07
C VAL A 63 14.56 -13.48 10.54
N ALA A 64 15.06 -13.37 9.33
CA ALA A 64 15.02 -12.15 8.53
C ALA A 64 13.96 -12.33 7.45
N VAL A 65 12.95 -11.47 7.45
CA VAL A 65 11.87 -11.48 6.47
C VAL A 65 12.18 -10.41 5.42
N ASN A 66 12.29 -10.81 4.16
CA ASN A 66 12.42 -9.89 3.04
C ASN A 66 11.07 -9.73 2.32
N ILE A 67 10.62 -8.50 2.16
CA ILE A 67 9.41 -8.15 1.44
C ILE A 67 9.79 -7.30 0.23
N SER A 68 10.11 -7.97 -0.88
CA SER A 68 10.35 -7.32 -2.18
C SER A 68 9.04 -7.16 -2.94
N TYR A 69 8.09 -6.49 -2.30
CA TYR A 69 6.74 -6.29 -2.76
C TYR A 69 6.25 -4.95 -2.23
N GLY A 70 5.54 -4.20 -3.04
CA GLY A 70 5.01 -2.91 -2.61
C GLY A 70 3.91 -2.39 -3.54
N CYS A 71 3.22 -1.40 -3.06
CA CYS A 71 2.28 -0.58 -3.81
C CYS A 71 2.33 0.85 -3.30
N ASN A 72 1.76 1.77 -4.07
CA ASN A 72 1.71 3.19 -3.69
C ASN A 72 0.41 3.56 -2.96
N TYR A 73 -0.35 2.56 -2.51
CA TYR A 73 -1.60 2.79 -1.79
C TYR A 73 -1.35 3.02 -0.30
N GLY A 74 -2.17 3.89 0.28
CA GLY A 74 -2.16 4.16 1.71
C GLY A 74 -1.67 5.56 2.08
N ALA A 75 -1.77 5.86 3.36
CA ALA A 75 -1.47 7.19 3.91
C ALA A 75 0.03 7.52 4.01
N HIS A 76 0.92 6.57 3.83
CA HIS A 76 2.38 6.69 3.94
C HIS A 76 2.86 7.28 5.27
N ASN A 77 2.15 7.00 6.37
CA ASN A 77 2.41 7.57 7.69
C ASN A 77 2.70 6.51 8.77
N GLY A 78 2.83 5.23 8.38
CA GLY A 78 3.12 4.16 9.32
C GLY A 78 1.92 3.67 10.15
N ASN A 79 0.71 4.14 9.88
CA ASN A 79 -0.47 3.87 10.72
C ASN A 79 -1.52 2.95 10.04
N THR A 80 -1.20 2.34 8.93
CA THR A 80 -2.09 1.34 8.33
C THR A 80 -2.08 0.05 9.15
N LEU A 81 -3.11 -0.79 8.97
CA LEU A 81 -3.19 -2.07 9.68
C LEU A 81 -1.96 -2.96 9.40
N LEU A 82 -1.48 -2.99 8.16
CA LEU A 82 -0.29 -3.75 7.78
C LEU A 82 0.96 -3.21 8.49
N GLU A 83 1.16 -1.90 8.50
CA GLU A 83 2.29 -1.25 9.15
C GLU A 83 2.30 -1.51 10.66
N SER A 84 1.13 -1.34 11.32
CA SER A 84 0.97 -1.65 12.74
C SER A 84 1.22 -3.13 13.05
N PHE A 85 0.77 -4.04 12.18
CA PHE A 85 1.03 -5.46 12.31
C PHE A 85 2.52 -5.80 12.20
N ILE A 86 3.23 -5.19 11.23
CA ILE A 86 4.68 -5.34 11.06
C ILE A 86 5.42 -4.85 12.31
N ASP A 87 5.02 -3.71 12.85
CA ASP A 87 5.58 -3.14 14.07
C ASP A 87 5.40 -4.07 15.28
N ASP A 88 4.22 -4.63 15.46
CA ASP A 88 3.93 -5.49 16.59
C ASP A 88 4.67 -6.84 16.49
N ILE A 89 4.73 -7.42 15.30
CA ILE A 89 5.50 -8.66 15.09
C ILE A 89 6.99 -8.43 15.32
N SER A 90 7.56 -7.34 14.82
CA SER A 90 8.98 -7.06 15.00
C SER A 90 9.38 -6.84 16.46
N LYS A 91 8.43 -6.46 17.31
CA LYS A 91 8.64 -6.37 18.78
C LYS A 91 8.47 -7.71 19.51
N SER A 92 7.66 -8.63 18.95
CA SER A 92 7.21 -9.85 19.64
C SER A 92 8.11 -11.05 19.47
N TYR A 93 8.98 -11.07 18.45
CA TYR A 93 9.86 -12.18 18.14
C TYR A 93 11.26 -11.71 17.69
N ARG A 94 12.24 -12.64 17.69
CA ARG A 94 13.60 -12.36 17.17
C ARG A 94 13.59 -12.33 15.64
N CYS A 95 12.98 -11.30 15.08
CA CYS A 95 12.89 -11.10 13.64
C CYS A 95 13.37 -9.72 13.23
N VAL A 96 13.81 -9.63 11.97
CA VAL A 96 14.02 -8.38 11.26
C VAL A 96 13.19 -8.42 10.00
N ILE A 97 12.42 -7.37 9.74
CA ILE A 97 11.59 -7.25 8.55
C ILE A 97 12.19 -6.16 7.67
N CYS A 98 12.59 -6.53 6.46
CA CYS A 98 13.17 -5.64 5.46
C CYS A 98 12.14 -5.44 4.34
N VAL A 99 11.73 -4.21 4.12
CA VAL A 99 10.75 -3.84 3.10
C VAL A 99 11.42 -2.98 2.04
N GLY A 100 11.20 -3.30 0.77
CA GLY A 100 11.66 -2.47 -0.34
C GLY A 100 10.91 -1.15 -0.38
N SER A 101 11.62 -0.03 -0.60
CA SER A 101 11.03 1.31 -0.68
C SER A 101 10.38 1.63 -2.04
N GLY A 102 10.39 0.68 -2.98
CA GLY A 102 9.84 0.85 -4.33
C GLY A 102 10.88 1.25 -5.38
N ASN A 103 10.47 1.26 -6.64
CA ASN A 103 11.32 1.48 -7.81
C ASN A 103 10.92 2.74 -8.60
N GLU A 104 10.09 3.61 -8.03
CA GLU A 104 9.42 4.70 -8.75
C GLU A 104 9.85 6.10 -8.27
N ALA A 105 11.04 6.21 -7.68
CA ALA A 105 11.55 7.48 -7.15
C ALA A 105 11.66 8.60 -8.22
N ASP A 106 11.81 8.22 -9.49
CA ASP A 106 11.90 9.13 -10.64
C ASP A 106 10.55 9.44 -11.30
N LYS A 107 9.46 8.84 -10.86
CA LYS A 107 8.12 8.95 -11.50
C LYS A 107 7.30 10.15 -11.02
N ALA A 108 7.71 10.82 -9.96
CA ALA A 108 6.98 11.94 -9.36
C ALA A 108 5.49 11.63 -9.08
N ILE A 109 5.21 10.43 -8.59
CA ILE A 109 3.85 9.93 -8.32
C ILE A 109 3.34 10.24 -6.92
N HIS A 110 4.12 10.96 -6.13
CA HIS A 110 3.77 11.36 -4.78
C HIS A 110 3.86 12.88 -4.63
N PHE A 111 2.83 13.46 -4.01
CA PHE A 111 2.78 14.87 -3.63
C PHE A 111 2.51 14.98 -2.13
N TRP A 112 3.22 15.87 -1.46
CA TRP A 112 2.99 16.20 -0.06
C TRP A 112 2.88 17.70 0.11
N GLY A 113 2.00 18.16 1.00
CA GLY A 113 1.81 19.57 1.25
C GLY A 113 1.14 19.84 2.60
N ILE A 114 1.18 21.11 3.00
CA ILE A 114 0.49 21.60 4.19
C ILE A 114 -0.50 22.68 3.74
N ILE A 115 -1.74 22.56 4.20
CA ILE A 115 -2.81 23.53 3.95
C ILE A 115 -3.29 24.06 5.30
N ASN A 116 -3.28 25.37 5.47
CA ASN A 116 -3.86 26.00 6.66
C ASN A 116 -5.34 26.38 6.40
N THR A 117 -6.09 26.60 7.47
CA THR A 117 -7.49 27.00 7.40
C THR A 117 -7.71 28.18 6.45
N GLY A 118 -8.61 28.03 5.51
CA GLY A 118 -8.95 29.05 4.52
C GLY A 118 -7.95 29.18 3.35
N GLN A 119 -6.93 28.33 3.30
CA GLN A 119 -6.00 28.29 2.16
C GLN A 119 -6.44 27.25 1.12
N VAL A 120 -6.03 27.50 -0.12
CA VAL A 120 -6.18 26.57 -1.24
C VAL A 120 -4.80 26.21 -1.75
N GLN A 121 -4.56 24.94 -1.96
CA GLN A 121 -3.36 24.41 -2.60
C GLN A 121 -3.74 23.63 -3.85
N THR A 122 -3.00 23.83 -4.93
CA THR A 122 -3.20 23.11 -6.19
C THR A 122 -2.05 22.13 -6.37
N ALA A 123 -2.40 20.87 -6.57
CA ALA A 123 -1.49 19.82 -7.04
C ALA A 123 -1.74 19.56 -8.53
N TYR A 124 -0.70 19.54 -9.32
CA TYR A 124 -0.78 19.27 -10.75
C TYR A 124 -0.46 17.80 -11.01
N LEU A 125 -1.35 17.14 -11.74
CA LEU A 125 -1.18 15.77 -12.17
C LEU A 125 -0.91 15.73 -13.66
N SER A 126 0.15 15.06 -14.08
CA SER A 126 0.43 14.79 -15.48
C SER A 126 -0.06 13.38 -15.82
N VAL A 127 -0.99 13.29 -16.75
CA VAL A 127 -1.49 12.01 -17.26
C VAL A 127 -0.72 11.67 -18.54
N GLY A 128 -0.09 10.47 -18.56
CA GLY A 128 0.66 10.03 -19.72
C GLY A 128 -0.23 9.80 -20.94
N GLU A 129 0.37 9.92 -22.11
CA GLU A 129 -0.28 9.57 -23.37
C GLU A 129 -0.69 8.08 -23.35
N TYR A 130 -1.87 7.76 -23.80
CA TYR A 130 -2.47 6.40 -23.75
C TYR A 130 -2.87 5.87 -22.36
N GLN A 131 -2.87 6.69 -21.33
CA GLN A 131 -3.34 6.29 -19.99
C GLN A 131 -4.87 6.27 -19.97
N SER A 132 -5.46 5.08 -19.92
CA SER A 132 -6.92 4.90 -19.92
C SER A 132 -7.56 5.07 -18.54
N ALA A 133 -6.78 4.92 -17.46
CA ALA A 133 -7.25 5.11 -16.09
C ALA A 133 -6.12 5.61 -15.19
N ILE A 134 -6.46 6.42 -14.19
CA ILE A 134 -5.57 6.85 -13.12
C ILE A 134 -6.27 6.70 -11.78
N ASP A 135 -5.51 6.25 -10.77
CA ASP A 135 -5.94 6.19 -9.38
C ASP A 135 -5.30 7.33 -8.60
N ILE A 136 -6.12 8.15 -7.96
CA ILE A 136 -5.66 9.26 -7.12
C ILE A 136 -6.09 8.99 -5.69
N GLN A 137 -5.14 8.79 -4.81
CA GLN A 137 -5.39 8.68 -3.39
C GLN A 137 -4.94 9.96 -2.68
N ILE A 138 -5.84 10.54 -1.92
CA ILE A 138 -5.60 11.75 -1.14
C ILE A 138 -5.79 11.38 0.32
N TRP A 139 -4.78 11.65 1.13
CA TRP A 139 -4.80 11.34 2.54
C TRP A 139 -4.63 12.62 3.36
N LYS A 140 -5.48 12.82 4.37
CA LYS A 140 -5.43 13.91 5.32
C LYS A 140 -5.34 13.36 6.75
N ASN A 141 -5.01 14.20 7.71
CA ASN A 141 -5.13 13.77 9.11
C ASN A 141 -6.60 13.57 9.48
N TYR A 142 -6.84 12.71 10.43
CA TYR A 142 -8.20 12.36 10.88
C TYR A 142 -9.03 13.59 11.29
N TRP A 143 -8.42 14.54 11.96
CA TRP A 143 -9.10 15.72 12.50
C TRP A 143 -9.31 16.86 11.48
N ASP A 144 -8.66 16.80 10.33
CA ASP A 144 -8.73 17.85 9.33
C ASP A 144 -9.97 17.68 8.44
N THR A 145 -10.59 18.78 8.09
CA THR A 145 -11.64 18.83 7.06
C THR A 145 -11.11 19.57 5.86
N ILE A 146 -11.11 18.93 4.69
CA ILE A 146 -10.69 19.52 3.43
C ILE A 146 -11.73 19.25 2.35
N ASP A 147 -11.91 20.23 1.47
CA ASP A 147 -12.66 20.05 0.23
C ASP A 147 -11.69 19.84 -0.92
N VAL A 148 -11.90 18.81 -1.70
CA VAL A 148 -11.04 18.48 -2.85
C VAL A 148 -11.86 18.51 -4.13
N MET A 149 -11.34 19.25 -5.11
CA MET A 149 -11.99 19.42 -6.40
C MET A 149 -11.04 19.02 -7.53
N LEU A 150 -11.55 18.27 -8.50
CA LEU A 150 -10.86 17.95 -9.73
C LEU A 150 -11.16 18.99 -10.80
N ILE A 151 -10.10 19.48 -11.42
CA ILE A 151 -10.18 20.43 -12.54
C ILE A 151 -9.43 19.83 -13.73
N ASN A 152 -10.07 19.83 -14.89
CA ASN A 152 -9.43 19.34 -16.13
C ASN A 152 -8.47 20.40 -16.73
N PRO A 153 -7.66 20.05 -17.75
CA PRO A 153 -6.73 20.98 -18.37
C PRO A 153 -7.39 22.20 -19.04
N ARG A 154 -8.71 22.17 -19.27
CA ARG A 154 -9.45 23.34 -19.79
C ARG A 154 -9.93 24.29 -18.69
N GLY A 155 -9.67 23.97 -17.41
CA GLY A 155 -10.15 24.74 -16.28
C GLY A 155 -11.58 24.41 -15.87
N GLU A 156 -12.18 23.36 -16.41
CA GLU A 156 -13.53 22.94 -16.08
C GLU A 156 -13.52 22.03 -14.85
N GLN A 157 -14.45 22.24 -13.93
CA GLN A 157 -14.64 21.38 -12.77
C GLN A 157 -15.20 20.03 -13.21
N ILE A 158 -14.47 18.94 -12.93
CA ILE A 158 -14.93 17.58 -13.23
C ILE A 158 -15.81 17.07 -12.08
N GLY A 159 -15.40 17.30 -10.82
CA GLY A 159 -16.14 16.81 -9.66
C GLY A 159 -15.52 17.20 -8.34
N ILE A 160 -16.27 16.95 -7.27
CA ILE A 160 -15.84 17.13 -5.89
C ILE A 160 -15.62 15.73 -5.30
N ILE A 161 -14.44 15.50 -4.72
CA ILE A 161 -14.11 14.21 -4.13
C ILE A 161 -14.72 14.13 -2.74
N THR A 162 -15.59 13.12 -2.54
CA THR A 162 -16.26 12.88 -1.26
C THR A 162 -15.41 11.94 -0.40
N GLU A 163 -15.23 12.31 0.85
CA GLU A 163 -14.48 11.54 1.84
C GLU A 163 -15.08 10.14 2.08
N GLY A 164 -14.19 9.16 2.30
CA GLY A 164 -14.55 7.79 2.64
C GLY A 164 -15.24 7.01 1.50
N ARG A 165 -15.23 7.53 0.28
CA ARG A 165 -15.83 6.87 -0.89
C ARG A 165 -14.87 6.84 -2.06
N ILE A 166 -15.01 5.79 -2.86
CA ILE A 166 -14.38 5.73 -4.18
C ILE A 166 -15.28 6.48 -5.15
N ASN A 167 -14.77 7.56 -5.71
CA ASN A 167 -15.46 8.33 -6.73
C ASN A 167 -14.84 8.01 -8.09
N ARG A 168 -15.66 8.00 -9.15
CA ARG A 168 -15.24 7.75 -10.52
C ARG A 168 -15.70 8.91 -11.40
N TYR A 169 -14.77 9.42 -12.18
CA TYR A 169 -15.00 10.50 -13.12
C TYR A 169 -14.39 10.12 -14.46
N GLU A 170 -14.90 10.70 -15.51
CA GLU A 170 -14.32 10.57 -16.85
C GLU A 170 -13.95 11.94 -17.39
N THR A 171 -12.78 12.03 -17.98
CA THR A 171 -12.35 13.20 -18.73
C THR A 171 -11.61 12.75 -19.99
N TYR A 172 -12.04 13.24 -21.15
CA TYR A 172 -11.57 12.76 -22.44
C TYR A 172 -11.74 11.22 -22.57
N ASN A 173 -10.62 10.49 -22.64
CA ASN A 173 -10.59 9.02 -22.75
C ASN A 173 -9.97 8.37 -21.49
N THR A 174 -9.90 9.10 -20.38
CA THR A 174 -9.28 8.62 -19.14
C THR A 174 -10.30 8.57 -18.02
N GLU A 175 -10.44 7.39 -17.40
CA GLU A 175 -11.17 7.21 -16.15
C GLU A 175 -10.31 7.69 -14.99
N ILE A 176 -10.87 8.51 -14.11
CA ILE A 176 -10.21 8.98 -12.90
C ILE A 176 -10.92 8.34 -11.71
N ILE A 177 -10.19 7.52 -10.98
CA ILE A 177 -10.67 6.88 -9.75
C ILE A 177 -10.04 7.63 -8.58
N THR A 178 -10.86 8.11 -7.65
CA THR A 178 -10.34 8.88 -6.51
C THR A 178 -10.80 8.31 -5.19
N LEU A 179 -9.93 8.41 -4.20
CA LEU A 179 -10.20 8.14 -2.80
C LEU A 179 -9.67 9.30 -1.97
N LEU A 180 -10.54 9.91 -1.18
CA LEU A 180 -10.13 10.79 -0.08
C LEU A 180 -10.27 10.02 1.22
N GLY A 181 -9.14 9.69 1.82
CA GLY A 181 -9.06 8.87 3.02
C GLY A 181 -8.48 9.63 4.20
N GLU A 182 -8.74 9.10 5.37
CA GLU A 182 -8.16 9.54 6.63
C GLU A 182 -7.68 8.32 7.41
N PRO A 183 -6.42 8.30 7.90
CA PRO A 183 -5.99 7.25 8.80
C PRO A 183 -6.67 7.48 10.15
N SER A 184 -7.50 6.53 10.59
CA SER A 184 -8.12 6.63 11.91
C SER A 184 -7.12 6.41 13.02
N PRO A 185 -7.20 7.16 14.11
CA PRO A 185 -6.36 6.95 15.28
C PRO A 185 -6.61 5.62 15.99
N TYR A 186 -7.68 4.90 15.62
CA TYR A 186 -8.14 3.68 16.31
C TYR A 186 -8.17 2.42 15.43
N LEU A 187 -7.27 2.26 14.48
CA LEU A 187 -7.21 1.08 13.60
C LEU A 187 -8.34 1.01 12.57
N SER A 188 -8.70 2.06 11.92
CA SER A 188 -9.87 2.04 11.08
C SER A 188 -9.63 1.80 9.60
N LEU A 189 -9.03 0.70 9.26
CA LEU A 189 -9.38 0.07 7.98
C LEU A 189 -10.82 -0.48 8.00
N ILE A 190 -11.40 -0.66 9.16
CA ILE A 190 -12.79 -1.12 9.33
C ILE A 190 -13.80 -0.11 8.78
N HIS A 191 -13.55 1.18 8.87
CA HIS A 191 -14.46 2.20 8.36
C HIS A 191 -14.48 2.34 6.83
N ILE A 192 -13.42 1.94 6.14
CA ILE A 192 -13.36 2.02 4.68
C ILE A 192 -13.90 0.75 4.03
N SER A 193 -13.83 -0.40 4.70
CA SER A 193 -14.18 -1.70 4.13
C SER A 193 -15.50 -2.31 4.58
N GLU A 194 -16.15 -1.79 5.63
CA GLU A 194 -17.45 -2.30 6.12
C GLU A 194 -18.48 -1.18 6.27
N PRO A 195 -19.18 -0.80 5.18
CA PRO A 195 -20.29 0.13 5.31
C PRO A 195 -21.54 -0.45 5.99
N THR A 196 -21.51 -1.70 6.44
CA THR A 196 -22.71 -2.37 6.98
C THR A 196 -22.37 -3.37 8.09
N ARG A 197 -21.74 -2.93 9.17
CA ARG A 197 -21.82 -3.74 10.39
C ARG A 197 -23.11 -3.37 11.13
N PRO A 198 -24.07 -4.31 11.35
CA PRO A 198 -25.18 -4.05 12.24
C PRO A 198 -24.65 -3.74 13.64
N GLU A 199 -25.16 -2.70 14.27
CA GLU A 199 -24.92 -2.39 15.67
C GLU A 199 -25.19 -3.66 16.51
N PRO A 200 -24.31 -4.01 17.46
CA PRO A 200 -24.61 -5.10 18.38
C PRO A 200 -25.81 -4.71 19.23
N ILE A 201 -26.81 -5.56 19.21
CA ILE A 201 -27.99 -5.49 20.09
C ILE A 201 -27.58 -5.82 21.52
#